data_d6cd64e22049f9a84a1da96cbb12141e
#
_entry.id   d6cd64e22049f9a84a1da96cbb12141e
#
_cell.length_a   1.000
_cell.length_b   1.000
_cell.length_c   1.000
_cell.angle_alpha   90.00
_cell.angle_beta   90.00
_cell.angle_gamma   90.00
#
_symmetry.space_group_name_H-M   'P 1'
#
loop_
_entity.id
_entity.type
_entity.pdbx_description
1 polymer ?
#
loop_
_entity_poly.entity_id
_entity_poly.type
_entity_poly.pdbx_seq_one_letter_code
_entity_poly.pdbx_strand_id
1 'polypeptide(L)'
;MSAVAAATVTPSQTAPAAKVNAYLWWAFTLCFFSNVLAGLSSTLTSVYLPVMVAELRGGDASQALSQVSAYINALYFVGWAIGGMTWGWIGDRIGRARALALAVGMYGLFTFLKGLAPSWEIMLIFQFFCGFGVGGVLVLNTTLLAEIWPEKSRAVFIGVLSIGFPVGIFSSGAMNYLVGSWRHGFMIGAVPVALGLLAFVTLRESERWRVARAAPVADQPSLRQYRASLFNGSVIFGCMLIGMWAIFSWLPTWVQTLLPAGSDGQRERGLSMMLMGMGGLTGGFLSGWVANGLGVRRAMLLCFGGCFTLAVLLFKGHGAFTALTMANIAVMALMFGISQGLLSVYIPLLFPVPIRATATGLCFNFGRYFTAAAVYFVGALVTTLGGYGNSLLTFSMVFVIGFAFLTLFKRSATH
;
A
#
# COMPACT_ATOMS: atom_id res chain seq x y z
N MET A 1 -21.19 -53.65 32.48
CA MET A 1 -22.21 -52.88 31.77
C MET A 1 -22.19 -51.47 32.39
N SER A 2 -21.60 -50.54 31.71
CA SER A 2 -21.65 -49.12 32.09
C SER A 2 -21.81 -48.31 30.77
N ALA A 3 -23.00 -47.74 30.59
CA ALA A 3 -23.39 -46.99 29.41
C ALA A 3 -22.75 -45.61 29.47
N VAL A 4 -21.87 -45.30 28.52
CA VAL A 4 -21.35 -43.95 28.28
C VAL A 4 -22.44 -43.21 27.54
N ALA A 5 -23.06 -42.23 28.22
CA ALA A 5 -24.04 -41.31 27.62
C ALA A 5 -23.34 -40.41 26.60
N ALA A 6 -23.68 -40.54 25.33
CA ALA A 6 -23.30 -39.63 24.27
C ALA A 6 -24.01 -38.29 24.50
N ALA A 7 -23.24 -37.26 24.85
CA ALA A 7 -23.73 -35.89 24.90
C ALA A 7 -24.03 -35.42 23.46
N THR A 8 -25.31 -35.34 23.13
CA THR A 8 -25.79 -34.71 21.90
C THR A 8 -25.48 -33.21 21.97
N VAL A 9 -24.49 -32.80 21.16
CA VAL A 9 -24.20 -31.37 20.91
C VAL A 9 -25.40 -30.82 20.13
N THR A 10 -26.29 -30.11 20.81
CA THR A 10 -27.36 -29.32 20.19
C THR A 10 -26.71 -28.28 19.24
N PRO A 11 -27.20 -28.17 17.98
CA PRO A 11 -26.73 -27.14 17.08
C PRO A 11 -27.01 -25.78 17.72
N SER A 12 -25.95 -25.00 17.91
CA SER A 12 -26.00 -23.61 18.37
C SER A 12 -27.05 -22.86 17.53
N GLN A 13 -28.06 -22.33 18.19
CA GLN A 13 -29.05 -21.44 17.60
C GLN A 13 -28.29 -20.34 16.85
N THR A 14 -28.50 -20.28 15.54
CA THR A 14 -27.99 -19.21 14.70
C THR A 14 -28.50 -17.88 15.22
N ALA A 15 -27.63 -17.13 15.86
CA ALA A 15 -27.93 -15.76 16.29
C ALA A 15 -28.43 -14.98 15.05
N PRO A 16 -29.50 -14.19 15.16
CA PRO A 16 -30.05 -13.43 14.03
C PRO A 16 -28.94 -12.60 13.40
N ALA A 17 -28.84 -12.68 12.07
CA ALA A 17 -27.82 -11.97 11.30
C ALA A 17 -27.84 -10.49 11.71
N ALA A 18 -26.77 -10.01 12.34
CA ALA A 18 -26.68 -8.65 12.80
C ALA A 18 -26.96 -7.69 11.64
N LYS A 19 -28.03 -6.92 11.74
CA LYS A 19 -28.38 -5.93 10.70
C LYS A 19 -27.34 -4.82 10.68
N VAL A 20 -26.92 -4.40 9.49
CA VAL A 20 -26.06 -3.23 9.31
C VAL A 20 -26.83 -2.00 9.80
N ASN A 21 -26.32 -1.33 10.80
CA ASN A 21 -26.91 -0.13 11.39
C ASN A 21 -26.17 1.15 10.96
N ALA A 22 -26.72 2.31 11.29
CA ALA A 22 -26.15 3.62 10.96
C ALA A 22 -24.71 3.79 11.49
N TYR A 23 -24.40 3.22 12.67
CA TYR A 23 -23.05 3.27 13.24
C TYR A 23 -22.03 2.50 12.39
N LEU A 24 -22.39 1.32 11.87
CA LEU A 24 -21.50 0.54 11.01
C LEU A 24 -21.22 1.26 9.69
N TRP A 25 -22.22 1.91 9.09
CA TRP A 25 -22.01 2.76 7.92
C TRP A 25 -21.09 3.94 8.23
N TRP A 26 -21.29 4.58 9.37
CA TRP A 26 -20.42 5.66 9.83
C TRP A 26 -18.97 5.19 10.01
N ALA A 27 -18.76 4.09 10.73
CA ALA A 27 -17.43 3.51 10.92
C ALA A 27 -16.77 3.11 9.59
N PHE A 28 -17.53 2.51 8.68
CA PHE A 28 -17.04 2.19 7.33
C PHE A 28 -16.62 3.44 6.56
N THR A 29 -17.43 4.48 6.57
CA THR A 29 -17.15 5.75 5.89
C THR A 29 -15.87 6.39 6.42
N LEU A 30 -15.67 6.43 7.73
CA LEU A 30 -14.44 6.93 8.34
C LEU A 30 -13.22 6.08 7.93
N CYS A 31 -13.32 4.76 7.97
CA CYS A 31 -12.27 3.85 7.53
C CYS A 31 -11.97 4.03 6.04
N PHE A 32 -12.99 4.17 5.19
CA PHE A 32 -12.82 4.36 3.75
C PHE A 32 -12.10 5.67 3.44
N PHE A 33 -12.56 6.79 3.98
CA PHE A 33 -11.91 8.09 3.75
C PHE A 33 -10.51 8.16 4.36
N SER A 34 -10.27 7.54 5.53
CA SER A 34 -8.92 7.45 6.07
C SER A 34 -7.98 6.67 5.12
N ASN A 35 -8.49 5.66 4.42
CA ASN A 35 -7.73 4.89 3.43
C ASN A 35 -7.48 5.69 2.15
N VAL A 36 -8.47 6.45 1.67
CA VAL A 36 -8.31 7.40 0.54
C VAL A 36 -7.23 8.43 0.85
N LEU A 37 -7.32 9.08 1.99
CA LEU A 37 -6.36 10.11 2.39
C LEU A 37 -4.97 9.54 2.68
N ALA A 38 -4.87 8.27 3.13
CA ALA A 38 -3.61 7.56 3.26
C ALA A 38 -2.95 7.32 1.89
N GLY A 39 -3.72 6.88 0.89
CA GLY A 39 -3.25 6.72 -0.49
C GLY A 39 -2.78 8.03 -1.11
N LEU A 40 -3.53 9.11 -0.90
CA LEU A 40 -3.16 10.46 -1.32
C LEU A 40 -1.83 10.89 -0.67
N SER A 41 -1.72 10.80 0.66
CA SER A 41 -0.52 11.22 1.41
C SER A 41 0.71 10.39 1.05
N SER A 42 0.52 9.13 0.64
CA SER A 42 1.59 8.20 0.25
C SER A 42 2.29 8.60 -1.05
N THR A 43 1.55 9.16 -1.99
CA THR A 43 2.05 9.45 -3.34
C THR A 43 2.18 10.95 -3.64
N LEU A 44 1.61 11.81 -2.79
CA LEU A 44 1.65 13.27 -2.97
C LEU A 44 3.10 13.81 -3.01
N THR A 45 3.98 13.26 -2.18
CA THR A 45 5.40 13.62 -2.19
C THR A 45 6.06 13.28 -3.52
N SER A 46 5.78 12.10 -4.09
CA SER A 46 6.37 11.66 -5.37
C SER A 46 6.00 12.57 -6.53
N VAL A 47 4.77 13.11 -6.53
CA VAL A 47 4.28 14.00 -7.58
C VAL A 47 4.94 15.37 -7.52
N TYR A 48 5.13 15.93 -6.31
CA TYR A 48 5.79 17.23 -6.11
C TYR A 48 7.31 17.15 -5.99
N LEU A 49 7.88 15.94 -5.92
CA LEU A 49 9.28 15.71 -5.57
C LEU A 49 10.29 16.56 -6.36
N PRO A 50 10.22 16.64 -7.71
CA PRO A 50 11.19 17.41 -8.49
C PRO A 50 11.21 18.89 -8.12
N VAL A 51 10.04 19.51 -7.99
CA VAL A 51 9.89 20.95 -7.68
C VAL A 51 10.25 21.23 -6.23
N MET A 52 9.79 20.39 -5.32
CA MET A 52 10.03 20.53 -3.88
C MET A 52 11.51 20.43 -3.53
N VAL A 53 12.22 19.41 -4.07
CA VAL A 53 13.64 19.22 -3.76
C VAL A 53 14.49 20.31 -4.39
N ALA A 54 14.16 20.78 -5.60
CA ALA A 54 14.84 21.91 -6.23
C ALA A 54 14.71 23.19 -5.38
N GLU A 55 13.52 23.49 -4.86
CA GLU A 55 13.30 24.66 -3.98
C GLU A 55 14.04 24.53 -2.65
N LEU A 56 13.93 23.39 -1.97
CA LEU A 56 14.53 23.17 -0.64
C LEU A 56 16.07 23.14 -0.64
N ARG A 57 16.69 22.90 -1.79
CA ARG A 57 18.15 22.89 -1.95
C ARG A 57 18.73 24.13 -2.62
N GLY A 58 17.92 25.11 -3.04
CA GLY A 58 18.42 26.35 -3.61
C GLY A 58 19.09 26.19 -4.98
N GLY A 59 18.70 25.21 -5.79
CA GLY A 59 19.09 25.13 -7.21
C GLY A 59 20.43 24.43 -7.52
N ASP A 60 21.09 23.81 -6.54
CA ASP A 60 22.38 23.13 -6.74
C ASP A 60 22.28 21.75 -7.42
N ALA A 61 23.30 21.47 -8.21
CA ALA A 61 23.65 20.30 -9.03
C ALA A 61 22.73 19.05 -9.01
N SER A 62 22.39 18.54 -10.19
CA SER A 62 21.49 17.41 -10.46
C SER A 62 21.77 16.12 -9.66
N GLN A 63 23.04 15.82 -9.34
CA GLN A 63 23.41 14.64 -8.54
C GLN A 63 22.91 14.71 -7.11
N ALA A 64 23.04 15.87 -6.48
CA ALA A 64 22.58 16.09 -5.11
C ALA A 64 21.04 16.05 -5.02
N LEU A 65 20.33 16.46 -6.07
CA LEU A 65 18.87 16.38 -6.16
C LEU A 65 18.36 14.95 -6.17
N SER A 66 18.95 14.06 -6.97
CA SER A 66 18.52 12.65 -7.03
C SER A 66 18.77 11.92 -5.72
N GLN A 67 19.88 12.21 -5.04
CA GLN A 67 20.22 11.60 -3.76
C GLN A 67 19.30 12.06 -2.62
N VAL A 68 19.01 13.35 -2.51
CA VAL A 68 18.04 13.86 -1.52
C VAL A 68 16.64 13.32 -1.78
N SER A 69 16.24 13.26 -3.05
CA SER A 69 14.98 12.63 -3.45
C SER A 69 14.91 11.17 -3.05
N ALA A 70 16.03 10.43 -3.16
CA ALA A 70 16.14 9.04 -2.74
C ALA A 70 15.94 8.88 -1.21
N TYR A 71 16.58 9.73 -0.40
CA TYR A 71 16.39 9.74 1.05
C TYR A 71 14.93 10.01 1.44
N ILE A 72 14.31 11.04 0.83
CA ILE A 72 12.93 11.44 1.12
C ILE A 72 11.97 10.28 0.83
N ASN A 73 12.07 9.66 -0.35
CA ASN A 73 11.22 8.54 -0.71
C ASN A 73 11.47 7.29 0.16
N ALA A 74 12.74 6.91 0.37
CA ALA A 74 13.07 5.72 1.14
C ALA A 74 12.60 5.81 2.59
N LEU A 75 12.78 6.97 3.24
CA LEU A 75 12.46 7.14 4.65
C LEU A 75 10.95 7.02 4.93
N TYR A 76 10.12 7.37 3.94
CA TYR A 76 8.69 7.10 3.97
C TYR A 76 8.38 5.60 4.12
N PHE A 77 9.04 4.75 3.32
CA PHE A 77 8.81 3.28 3.37
C PHE A 77 9.39 2.65 4.63
N VAL A 78 10.50 3.16 5.14
CA VAL A 78 11.03 2.76 6.46
C VAL A 78 10.00 3.07 7.55
N GLY A 79 9.46 4.29 7.55
CA GLY A 79 8.39 4.69 8.45
C GLY A 79 7.17 3.78 8.33
N TRP A 80 6.74 3.51 7.09
CA TRP A 80 5.60 2.63 6.80
C TRP A 80 5.79 1.21 7.33
N ALA A 81 6.97 0.61 7.11
CA ALA A 81 7.27 -0.74 7.57
C ALA A 81 7.26 -0.84 9.09
N ILE A 82 7.94 0.09 9.78
CA ILE A 82 7.97 0.15 11.25
C ILE A 82 6.58 0.46 11.80
N GLY A 83 5.88 1.42 11.21
CA GLY A 83 4.54 1.83 11.63
C GLY A 83 3.53 0.70 11.53
N GLY A 84 3.56 -0.08 10.44
CA GLY A 84 2.64 -1.22 10.25
C GLY A 84 2.72 -2.27 11.37
N MET A 85 3.93 -2.54 11.88
CA MET A 85 4.12 -3.44 13.01
C MET A 85 3.76 -2.78 14.35
N THR A 86 4.25 -1.57 14.55
CA THR A 86 4.08 -0.84 15.83
C THR A 86 2.61 -0.52 16.10
N TRP A 87 1.88 -0.04 15.10
CA TRP A 87 0.46 0.28 15.25
C TRP A 87 -0.42 -0.95 15.43
N GLY A 88 -0.05 -2.10 14.87
CA GLY A 88 -0.69 -3.38 15.17
C GLY A 88 -0.61 -3.69 16.65
N TRP A 89 0.60 -3.63 17.22
CA TRP A 89 0.85 -3.85 18.64
C TRP A 89 0.17 -2.79 19.55
N ILE A 90 0.20 -1.51 19.17
CA ILE A 90 -0.52 -0.44 19.86
C ILE A 90 -2.04 -0.72 19.84
N GLY A 91 -2.59 -1.09 18.68
CA GLY A 91 -4.01 -1.42 18.53
C GLY A 91 -4.46 -2.60 19.38
N ASP A 92 -3.58 -3.58 19.61
CA ASP A 92 -3.85 -4.68 20.54
C ASP A 92 -3.92 -4.20 22.00
N ARG A 93 -3.18 -3.17 22.37
CA ARG A 93 -3.10 -2.65 23.74
C ARG A 93 -4.16 -1.61 24.09
N ILE A 94 -4.34 -0.60 23.23
CA ILE A 94 -5.24 0.54 23.53
C ILE A 94 -6.59 0.45 22.83
N GLY A 95 -6.76 -0.52 21.93
CA GLY A 95 -7.95 -0.73 21.10
C GLY A 95 -7.75 -0.28 19.66
N ARG A 96 -8.51 -0.92 18.75
CA ARG A 96 -8.38 -0.70 17.30
C ARG A 96 -8.87 0.70 16.90
N ALA A 97 -9.99 1.15 17.47
CA ALA A 97 -10.59 2.43 17.13
C ALA A 97 -9.71 3.62 17.55
N ARG A 98 -9.19 3.59 18.78
CA ARG A 98 -8.28 4.64 19.28
C ARG A 98 -6.95 4.66 18.53
N ALA A 99 -6.35 3.49 18.30
CA ALA A 99 -5.10 3.38 17.55
C ALA A 99 -5.27 3.90 16.12
N LEU A 100 -6.38 3.57 15.45
CA LEU A 100 -6.70 4.08 14.12
C LEU A 100 -6.80 5.61 14.10
N ALA A 101 -7.54 6.19 15.03
CA ALA A 101 -7.70 7.63 15.13
C ALA A 101 -6.35 8.35 15.30
N LEU A 102 -5.47 7.83 16.16
CA LEU A 102 -4.12 8.36 16.36
C LEU A 102 -3.23 8.22 15.12
N ALA A 103 -3.29 7.07 14.45
CA ALA A 103 -2.51 6.82 13.22
C ALA A 103 -2.97 7.75 12.10
N VAL A 104 -4.28 7.98 11.96
CA VAL A 104 -4.87 8.91 10.98
C VAL A 104 -4.46 10.35 11.28
N GLY A 105 -4.59 10.77 12.52
CA GLY A 105 -4.14 12.11 12.96
C GLY A 105 -2.65 12.31 12.72
N MET A 106 -1.83 11.31 12.98
CA MET A 106 -0.38 11.36 12.81
C MET A 106 0.04 11.55 11.35
N TYR A 107 -0.41 10.69 10.43
CA TYR A 107 -0.02 10.90 9.03
C TYR A 107 -0.59 12.19 8.46
N GLY A 108 -1.77 12.61 8.92
CA GLY A 108 -2.37 13.88 8.56
C GLY A 108 -1.51 15.07 8.99
N LEU A 109 -1.14 15.09 10.28
CA LEU A 109 -0.30 16.13 10.86
C LEU A 109 1.03 16.25 10.11
N PHE A 110 1.71 15.14 9.91
CA PHE A 110 3.00 15.17 9.22
C PHE A 110 2.88 15.45 7.72
N THR A 111 1.74 15.11 7.08
CA THR A 111 1.44 15.58 5.72
C THR A 111 1.27 17.10 5.69
N PHE A 112 0.54 17.68 6.63
CA PHE A 112 0.37 19.13 6.75
C PHE A 112 1.71 19.84 7.01
N LEU A 113 2.49 19.34 7.96
CA LEU A 113 3.79 19.91 8.33
C LEU A 113 4.80 19.88 7.17
N LYS A 114 4.69 18.92 6.24
CA LYS A 114 5.51 18.91 5.00
C LYS A 114 5.36 20.21 4.21
N GLY A 115 4.16 20.78 4.13
CA GLY A 115 3.93 22.08 3.48
C GLY A 115 4.64 23.25 4.12
N LEU A 116 5.02 23.12 5.39
CA LEU A 116 5.73 24.14 6.18
C LEU A 116 7.22 23.84 6.33
N ALA A 117 7.73 22.76 5.71
CA ALA A 117 9.12 22.36 5.88
C ALA A 117 10.09 23.45 5.38
N PRO A 118 11.00 23.92 6.25
CA PRO A 118 11.97 24.96 5.89
C PRO A 118 13.20 24.38 5.18
N SER A 119 13.50 23.10 5.36
CA SER A 119 14.66 22.42 4.77
C SER A 119 14.34 20.97 4.42
N TRP A 120 15.18 20.37 3.57
CA TRP A 120 15.02 18.98 3.17
C TRP A 120 15.28 17.99 4.32
N GLU A 121 16.13 18.32 5.30
CA GLU A 121 16.39 17.49 6.49
C GLU A 121 15.12 17.36 7.36
N ILE A 122 14.42 18.47 7.56
CA ILE A 122 13.14 18.47 8.29
C ILE A 122 12.07 17.71 7.51
N MET A 123 12.08 17.83 6.17
CA MET A 123 11.21 17.04 5.30
C MET A 123 11.43 15.53 5.51
N LEU A 124 12.66 15.05 5.72
CA LEU A 124 12.95 13.64 6.01
C LEU A 124 12.21 13.15 7.27
N ILE A 125 12.26 13.94 8.34
CA ILE A 125 11.60 13.63 9.61
C ILE A 125 10.08 13.54 9.39
N PHE A 126 9.51 14.54 8.73
CA PHE A 126 8.07 14.55 8.46
C PHE A 126 7.63 13.41 7.55
N GLN A 127 8.47 13.05 6.59
CA GLN A 127 8.20 11.95 5.67
C GLN A 127 8.21 10.59 6.39
N PHE A 128 9.15 10.36 7.31
CA PHE A 128 9.20 9.17 8.15
C PHE A 128 7.92 9.02 8.97
N PHE A 129 7.52 10.04 9.72
CA PHE A 129 6.34 9.98 10.57
C PHE A 129 5.02 9.92 9.79
N CYS A 130 4.98 10.52 8.60
CA CYS A 130 3.86 10.35 7.68
C CYS A 130 3.73 8.87 7.26
N GLY A 131 4.83 8.24 6.83
CA GLY A 131 4.88 6.82 6.49
C GLY A 131 4.49 5.94 7.69
N PHE A 132 5.02 6.25 8.87
CA PHE A 132 4.71 5.52 10.11
C PHE A 132 3.20 5.51 10.41
N GLY A 133 2.53 6.66 10.28
CA GLY A 133 1.08 6.76 10.46
C GLY A 133 0.29 5.96 9.41
N VAL A 134 0.66 6.10 8.12
CA VAL A 134 0.01 5.36 7.03
C VAL A 134 0.13 3.85 7.20
N GLY A 135 1.29 3.36 7.67
CA GLY A 135 1.50 1.93 7.96
C GLY A 135 0.47 1.36 8.93
N GLY A 136 0.12 2.14 9.95
CA GLY A 136 -0.89 1.76 10.94
C GLY A 136 -2.30 1.73 10.37
N VAL A 137 -2.65 2.73 9.57
CA VAL A 137 -4.01 2.89 9.05
C VAL A 137 -4.46 1.67 8.23
N LEU A 138 -3.61 1.14 7.36
CA LEU A 138 -3.97 -0.02 6.53
C LEU A 138 -4.26 -1.27 7.37
N VAL A 139 -3.49 -1.49 8.43
CA VAL A 139 -3.68 -2.63 9.34
C VAL A 139 -4.93 -2.43 10.20
N LEU A 140 -5.05 -1.26 10.82
CA LEU A 140 -6.11 -0.99 11.78
C LEU A 140 -7.50 -0.88 11.15
N ASN A 141 -7.60 -0.29 9.94
CA ASN A 141 -8.85 -0.22 9.19
C ASN A 141 -9.41 -1.61 8.87
N THR A 142 -8.56 -2.48 8.32
CA THR A 142 -8.95 -3.85 7.97
C THR A 142 -9.32 -4.65 9.20
N THR A 143 -8.55 -4.53 10.28
CA THR A 143 -8.81 -5.27 11.53
C THR A 143 -10.10 -4.79 12.19
N LEU A 144 -10.27 -3.47 12.35
CA LEU A 144 -11.49 -2.91 12.94
C LEU A 144 -12.72 -3.35 12.16
N LEU A 145 -12.70 -3.19 10.83
CA LEU A 145 -13.83 -3.57 9.98
C LEU A 145 -14.10 -5.09 10.03
N ALA A 146 -13.05 -5.92 10.05
CA ALA A 146 -13.19 -7.37 10.18
C ALA A 146 -13.83 -7.79 11.51
N GLU A 147 -13.63 -7.02 12.59
CA GLU A 147 -14.19 -7.30 13.90
C GLU A 147 -15.63 -6.83 14.06
N ILE A 148 -15.99 -5.64 13.54
CA ILE A 148 -17.32 -5.04 13.76
C ILE A 148 -18.32 -5.38 12.66
N TRP A 149 -17.88 -5.69 11.43
CA TRP A 149 -18.78 -5.90 10.29
C TRP A 149 -19.43 -7.29 10.29
N PRO A 150 -20.71 -7.42 9.89
CA PRO A 150 -21.40 -8.72 9.81
C PRO A 150 -20.70 -9.68 8.88
N GLU A 151 -20.58 -10.96 9.29
CA GLU A 151 -19.79 -11.98 8.55
C GLU A 151 -20.23 -12.18 7.11
N LYS A 152 -21.54 -12.14 6.87
CA LYS A 152 -22.14 -12.40 5.55
C LYS A 152 -21.66 -11.44 4.46
N SER A 153 -21.38 -10.19 4.79
CA SER A 153 -20.94 -9.15 3.83
C SER A 153 -19.54 -8.61 4.09
N ARG A 154 -18.86 -9.06 5.14
CA ARG A 154 -17.54 -8.57 5.58
C ARG A 154 -16.50 -8.56 4.46
N ALA A 155 -16.39 -9.66 3.70
CA ALA A 155 -15.41 -9.77 2.62
C ALA A 155 -15.62 -8.72 1.52
N VAL A 156 -16.89 -8.44 1.17
CA VAL A 156 -17.24 -7.41 0.19
C VAL A 156 -16.83 -6.03 0.67
N PHE A 157 -17.15 -5.68 1.92
CA PHE A 157 -16.85 -4.35 2.45
C PHE A 157 -15.35 -4.13 2.72
N ILE A 158 -14.60 -5.16 3.08
CA ILE A 158 -13.12 -5.09 3.13
C ILE A 158 -12.56 -4.90 1.71
N GLY A 159 -13.14 -5.53 0.70
CA GLY A 159 -12.79 -5.29 -0.70
C GLY A 159 -13.04 -3.84 -1.12
N VAL A 160 -14.23 -3.30 -0.80
CA VAL A 160 -14.56 -1.88 -1.08
C VAL A 160 -13.64 -0.94 -0.31
N LEU A 161 -13.31 -1.25 0.96
CA LEU A 161 -12.32 -0.48 1.73
C LEU A 161 -10.98 -0.39 1.00
N SER A 162 -10.51 -1.50 0.43
CA SER A 162 -9.22 -1.57 -0.27
C SER A 162 -9.17 -0.68 -1.51
N ILE A 163 -10.31 -0.41 -2.16
CA ILE A 163 -10.45 0.52 -3.29
C ILE A 163 -10.10 1.97 -2.89
N GLY A 164 -10.29 2.34 -1.63
CA GLY A 164 -9.99 3.69 -1.15
C GLY A 164 -8.53 4.11 -1.41
N PHE A 165 -7.58 3.20 -1.29
CA PHE A 165 -6.16 3.54 -1.47
C PHE A 165 -5.81 3.95 -2.92
N PRO A 166 -6.18 3.22 -3.98
CA PRO A 166 -6.04 3.67 -5.37
C PRO A 166 -6.77 4.98 -5.69
N VAL A 167 -7.97 5.19 -5.09
CA VAL A 167 -8.67 6.48 -5.20
C VAL A 167 -7.82 7.62 -4.63
N GLY A 168 -7.12 7.38 -3.53
CA GLY A 168 -6.17 8.32 -2.93
C GLY A 168 -4.98 8.62 -3.85
N ILE A 169 -4.42 7.60 -4.52
CA ILE A 169 -3.35 7.78 -5.50
C ILE A 169 -3.83 8.66 -6.66
N PHE A 170 -5.01 8.39 -7.21
CA PHE A 170 -5.64 9.24 -8.21
C PHE A 170 -5.78 10.68 -7.71
N SER A 171 -6.26 10.85 -6.48
CA SER A 171 -6.46 12.17 -5.87
C SER A 171 -5.16 12.94 -5.69
N SER A 172 -4.02 12.27 -5.44
CA SER A 172 -2.71 12.94 -5.36
C SER A 172 -2.27 13.52 -6.71
N GLY A 173 -2.54 12.78 -7.80
CA GLY A 173 -2.33 13.27 -9.17
C GLY A 173 -3.23 14.46 -9.50
N ALA A 174 -4.52 14.37 -9.17
CA ALA A 174 -5.49 15.44 -9.36
C ALA A 174 -5.12 16.70 -8.54
N MET A 175 -4.66 16.50 -7.29
CA MET A 175 -4.17 17.60 -6.45
C MET A 175 -2.99 18.32 -7.11
N ASN A 176 -2.00 17.59 -7.60
CA ASN A 176 -0.87 18.20 -8.31
C ASN A 176 -1.30 18.88 -9.62
N TYR A 177 -2.23 18.28 -10.36
CA TYR A 177 -2.75 18.84 -11.59
C TYR A 177 -3.44 20.21 -11.37
N LEU A 178 -4.15 20.35 -10.25
CA LEU A 178 -4.95 21.54 -9.92
C LEU A 178 -4.17 22.56 -9.09
N VAL A 179 -3.25 22.12 -8.23
CA VAL A 179 -2.54 22.96 -7.26
C VAL A 179 -1.04 22.96 -7.60
N GLY A 180 -0.56 24.07 -8.20
CA GLY A 180 0.83 24.21 -8.63
C GLY A 180 1.83 24.27 -7.48
N SER A 181 1.46 24.89 -6.37
CA SER A 181 2.33 25.00 -5.20
C SER A 181 2.32 23.72 -4.37
N TRP A 182 3.49 23.07 -4.23
CA TRP A 182 3.62 21.90 -3.38
C TRP A 182 3.30 22.19 -1.91
N ARG A 183 3.63 23.38 -1.42
CA ARG A 183 3.30 23.81 -0.05
C ARG A 183 1.80 23.81 0.19
N HIS A 184 1.02 24.39 -0.73
CA HIS A 184 -0.44 24.38 -0.66
C HIS A 184 -1.01 22.95 -0.85
N GLY A 185 -0.40 22.14 -1.71
CA GLY A 185 -0.80 20.74 -1.89
C GLY A 185 -0.73 19.93 -0.59
N PHE A 186 0.30 20.14 0.22
CA PHE A 186 0.44 19.45 1.50
C PHE A 186 -0.50 19.97 2.60
N MET A 187 -1.12 21.15 2.47
CA MET A 187 -2.13 21.63 3.41
C MET A 187 -3.35 20.70 3.51
N ILE A 188 -3.58 19.86 2.49
CA ILE A 188 -4.61 18.81 2.53
C ILE A 188 -4.47 17.89 3.76
N GLY A 189 -3.27 17.81 4.36
CA GLY A 189 -3.03 17.07 5.59
C GLY A 189 -3.90 17.50 6.79
N ALA A 190 -4.46 18.70 6.76
CA ALA A 190 -5.43 19.13 7.76
C ALA A 190 -6.71 18.28 7.76
N VAL A 191 -7.10 17.75 6.59
CA VAL A 191 -8.32 16.91 6.45
C VAL A 191 -8.19 15.60 7.23
N PRO A 192 -7.13 14.79 7.06
CA PRO A 192 -6.99 13.58 7.88
C PRO A 192 -6.72 13.89 9.37
N VAL A 193 -6.16 15.05 9.75
CA VAL A 193 -6.10 15.46 11.16
C VAL A 193 -7.51 15.61 11.72
N ALA A 194 -8.38 16.35 11.04
CA ALA A 194 -9.78 16.51 11.44
C ALA A 194 -10.52 15.16 11.46
N LEU A 195 -10.27 14.30 10.45
CA LEU A 195 -10.85 12.95 10.40
C LEU A 195 -10.37 12.08 11.58
N GLY A 196 -9.10 12.17 11.95
CA GLY A 196 -8.53 11.46 13.10
C GLY A 196 -9.19 11.91 14.43
N LEU A 197 -9.36 13.22 14.62
CA LEU A 197 -10.07 13.77 15.78
C LEU A 197 -11.52 13.31 15.81
N LEU A 198 -12.22 13.34 14.68
CA LEU A 198 -13.58 12.86 14.53
C LEU A 198 -13.68 11.36 14.84
N ALA A 199 -12.75 10.57 14.32
CA ALA A 199 -12.66 9.13 14.60
C ALA A 199 -12.42 8.85 16.10
N PHE A 200 -11.56 9.63 16.74
CA PHE A 200 -11.25 9.49 18.16
C PHE A 200 -12.48 9.67 19.06
N VAL A 201 -13.36 10.62 18.69
CA VAL A 201 -14.58 10.92 19.46
C VAL A 201 -15.74 9.98 19.13
N THR A 202 -15.85 9.55 17.86
CA THR A 202 -17.07 8.86 17.37
C THR A 202 -16.93 7.36 17.21
N LEU A 203 -15.71 6.83 16.96
CA LEU A 203 -15.52 5.40 16.81
C LEU A 203 -15.55 4.68 18.17
N ARG A 204 -16.29 3.59 18.20
CA ARG A 204 -16.38 2.71 19.37
C ARG A 204 -15.46 1.51 19.19
N GLU A 205 -14.93 1.04 20.31
CA GLU A 205 -14.07 -0.13 20.31
C GLU A 205 -14.85 -1.42 20.03
N SER A 206 -14.21 -2.37 19.37
CA SER A 206 -14.76 -3.67 19.02
C SER A 206 -15.06 -4.50 20.29
N GLU A 207 -16.27 -5.06 20.39
CA GLU A 207 -16.62 -6.02 21.45
C GLU A 207 -15.76 -7.29 21.37
N ARG A 208 -15.41 -7.74 20.16
CA ARG A 208 -14.53 -8.89 19.94
C ARG A 208 -13.16 -8.65 20.56
N TRP A 209 -12.60 -7.46 20.44
CA TRP A 209 -11.33 -7.08 21.07
C TRP A 209 -11.44 -7.08 22.60
N ARG A 210 -12.54 -6.55 23.16
CA ARG A 210 -12.75 -6.54 24.62
C ARG A 210 -12.81 -7.95 25.20
N VAL A 211 -13.52 -8.85 24.53
CA VAL A 211 -13.62 -10.27 24.93
C VAL A 211 -12.28 -10.98 24.76
N ALA A 212 -11.60 -10.81 23.62
CA ALA A 212 -10.31 -11.45 23.36
C ALA A 212 -9.21 -11.02 24.36
N ARG A 213 -9.24 -9.77 24.82
CA ARG A 213 -8.31 -9.27 25.84
C ARG A 213 -8.50 -9.92 27.21
N ALA A 214 -9.70 -10.41 27.52
CA ALA A 214 -10.01 -11.07 28.76
C ALA A 214 -9.76 -12.59 28.72
N ALA A 215 -9.55 -13.17 27.52
CA ALA A 215 -9.37 -14.60 27.32
C ALA A 215 -7.89 -15.01 27.49
N PRO A 216 -7.61 -16.22 28.04
CA PRO A 216 -6.25 -16.79 28.04
C PRO A 216 -5.73 -16.99 26.61
N VAL A 217 -4.42 -16.76 26.42
CA VAL A 217 -3.78 -16.96 25.11
C VAL A 217 -3.83 -18.46 24.78
N ALA A 218 -4.59 -18.83 23.76
CA ALA A 218 -4.63 -20.20 23.28
C ALA A 218 -3.29 -20.57 22.59
N ASP A 219 -2.84 -21.82 22.76
CA ASP A 219 -1.66 -22.35 22.08
C ASP A 219 -1.84 -22.26 20.57
N GLN A 220 -1.07 -21.39 19.92
CA GLN A 220 -1.09 -21.23 18.47
C GLN A 220 -0.01 -22.12 17.84
N PRO A 221 -0.29 -22.72 16.66
CA PRO A 221 0.71 -23.47 15.91
C PRO A 221 1.97 -22.63 15.68
N SER A 222 3.14 -23.24 15.89
CA SER A 222 4.41 -22.52 15.72
C SER A 222 4.62 -22.10 14.25
N LEU A 223 4.85 -20.81 14.00
CA LEU A 223 5.21 -20.25 12.69
C LEU A 223 6.46 -20.91 12.07
N ARG A 224 7.33 -21.47 12.91
CA ARG A 224 8.56 -22.14 12.48
C ARG A 224 8.30 -23.33 11.55
N GLN A 225 7.17 -24.02 11.69
CA GLN A 225 6.78 -25.13 10.83
C GLN A 225 6.47 -24.66 9.39
N TYR A 226 6.07 -23.39 9.23
CA TYR A 226 5.65 -22.79 7.95
C TYR A 226 6.73 -21.88 7.35
N ARG A 227 8.00 -22.01 7.78
CA ARG A 227 9.11 -21.14 7.32
C ARG A 227 9.26 -21.10 5.80
N ALA A 228 9.05 -22.21 5.11
CA ALA A 228 9.11 -22.25 3.65
C ALA A 228 7.97 -21.46 3.00
N SER A 229 6.75 -21.62 3.50
CA SER A 229 5.58 -20.83 3.02
C SER A 229 5.73 -19.35 3.35
N LEU A 230 6.29 -18.99 4.52
CA LEU A 230 6.60 -17.61 4.88
C LEU A 230 7.64 -17.00 3.93
N PHE A 231 8.73 -17.73 3.67
CA PHE A 231 9.74 -17.28 2.73
C PHE A 231 9.16 -17.09 1.33
N ASN A 232 8.44 -18.08 0.80
CA ASN A 232 7.83 -18.04 -0.51
C ASN A 232 6.81 -16.91 -0.65
N GLY A 233 5.92 -16.76 0.33
CA GLY A 233 4.94 -15.69 0.36
C GLY A 233 5.61 -14.32 0.42
N SER A 234 6.66 -14.16 1.23
CA SER A 234 7.41 -12.91 1.37
C SER A 234 8.15 -12.53 0.07
N VAL A 235 8.76 -13.50 -0.62
CA VAL A 235 9.46 -13.26 -1.89
C VAL A 235 8.46 -12.86 -2.98
N ILE A 236 7.37 -13.62 -3.15
CA ILE A 236 6.36 -13.34 -4.20
C ILE A 236 5.73 -11.96 -3.96
N PHE A 237 5.30 -11.69 -2.74
CA PHE A 237 4.72 -10.40 -2.39
C PHE A 237 5.76 -9.26 -2.53
N GLY A 238 6.96 -9.48 -1.99
CA GLY A 238 8.05 -8.50 -2.00
C GLY A 238 8.48 -8.12 -3.41
N CYS A 239 8.64 -9.08 -4.33
CA CYS A 239 9.01 -8.79 -5.71
C CYS A 239 7.99 -7.88 -6.41
N MET A 240 6.69 -8.15 -6.23
CA MET A 240 5.65 -7.28 -6.81
C MET A 240 5.63 -5.92 -6.14
N LEU A 241 5.74 -5.87 -4.82
CA LEU A 241 5.70 -4.63 -4.04
C LEU A 241 6.88 -3.72 -4.37
N ILE A 242 8.09 -4.28 -4.43
CA ILE A 242 9.32 -3.55 -4.78
C ILE A 242 9.19 -2.89 -6.14
N GLY A 243 8.87 -3.66 -7.19
CA GLY A 243 8.75 -3.12 -8.54
C GLY A 243 7.66 -2.06 -8.66
N MET A 244 6.50 -2.33 -8.08
CA MET A 244 5.37 -1.40 -8.06
C MET A 244 5.73 -0.08 -7.40
N TRP A 245 6.23 -0.11 -6.16
CA TRP A 245 6.51 1.12 -5.42
C TRP A 245 7.75 1.86 -5.90
N ALA A 246 8.75 1.16 -6.46
CA ALA A 246 9.85 1.83 -7.16
C ALA A 246 9.31 2.69 -8.31
N ILE A 247 8.38 2.14 -9.11
CA ILE A 247 7.76 2.89 -10.20
C ILE A 247 6.86 4.01 -9.68
N PHE A 248 5.94 3.75 -8.73
CA PHE A 248 5.07 4.78 -8.17
C PHE A 248 5.84 5.97 -7.58
N SER A 249 6.96 5.71 -6.91
CA SER A 249 7.76 6.74 -6.25
C SER A 249 8.52 7.63 -7.23
N TRP A 250 8.94 7.08 -8.37
CA TRP A 250 9.84 7.77 -9.28
C TRP A 250 9.25 8.09 -10.66
N LEU A 251 8.05 7.56 -10.98
CA LEU A 251 7.39 7.81 -12.26
C LEU A 251 7.17 9.30 -12.55
N PRO A 252 6.66 10.12 -11.61
CA PRO A 252 6.49 11.54 -11.86
C PRO A 252 7.83 12.26 -12.14
N THR A 253 8.89 11.87 -11.43
CA THR A 253 10.24 12.42 -11.65
C THR A 253 10.79 11.98 -13.00
N TRP A 254 10.61 10.73 -13.40
CA TRP A 254 11.00 10.26 -14.73
C TRP A 254 10.20 10.97 -15.84
N VAL A 255 8.89 11.15 -15.68
CA VAL A 255 8.05 11.90 -16.62
C VAL A 255 8.59 13.32 -16.81
N GLN A 256 9.04 13.98 -15.73
CA GLN A 256 9.67 15.30 -15.82
C GLN A 256 10.89 15.30 -16.75
N THR A 257 11.66 14.21 -16.78
CA THR A 257 12.85 14.10 -17.66
C THR A 257 12.51 13.90 -19.13
N LEU A 258 11.26 13.57 -19.48
CA LEU A 258 10.81 13.42 -20.86
C LEU A 258 10.33 14.75 -21.48
N LEU A 259 10.24 15.79 -20.66
CA LEU A 259 9.72 17.09 -21.09
C LEU A 259 10.86 18.00 -21.53
N PRO A 260 10.59 19.00 -22.38
CA PRO A 260 11.59 20.01 -22.77
C PRO A 260 12.18 20.71 -21.54
N ALA A 261 13.46 21.07 -21.64
CA ALA A 261 14.14 21.80 -20.56
C ALA A 261 13.40 23.11 -20.22
N GLY A 262 13.21 23.37 -18.92
CA GLY A 262 12.48 24.55 -18.44
C GLY A 262 10.95 24.37 -18.38
N SER A 263 10.41 23.23 -18.79
CA SER A 263 8.97 22.95 -18.63
C SER A 263 8.62 22.73 -17.14
N ASP A 264 7.51 23.31 -16.69
CA ASP A 264 6.99 23.08 -15.34
C ASP A 264 6.63 21.60 -15.11
N GLY A 265 6.03 20.95 -16.11
CA GLY A 265 5.66 19.51 -16.08
C GLY A 265 4.63 19.12 -15.01
N GLN A 266 3.98 20.10 -14.40
CA GLN A 266 2.99 19.88 -13.35
C GLN A 266 1.83 18.99 -13.83
N ARG A 267 1.29 19.29 -15.02
CA ARG A 267 0.16 18.55 -15.58
C ARG A 267 0.52 17.11 -15.91
N GLU A 268 1.68 16.90 -16.51
CA GLU A 268 2.17 15.59 -16.94
C GLU A 268 2.46 14.69 -15.72
N ARG A 269 3.09 15.22 -14.67
CA ARG A 269 3.28 14.51 -13.40
C ARG A 269 1.95 14.14 -12.75
N GLY A 270 1.02 15.10 -12.66
CA GLY A 270 -0.31 14.86 -12.11
C GLY A 270 -1.08 13.80 -12.90
N LEU A 271 -1.10 13.92 -14.23
CA LEU A 271 -1.78 12.98 -15.11
C LEU A 271 -1.19 11.57 -15.02
N SER A 272 0.14 11.43 -14.97
CA SER A 272 0.78 10.12 -14.81
C SER A 272 0.33 9.41 -13.52
N MET A 273 0.21 10.15 -12.42
CA MET A 273 -0.25 9.58 -11.15
C MET A 273 -1.76 9.31 -11.14
N MET A 274 -2.57 10.12 -11.83
CA MET A 274 -3.99 9.84 -12.03
C MET A 274 -4.20 8.53 -12.81
N LEU A 275 -3.42 8.30 -13.87
CA LEU A 275 -3.43 7.05 -14.63
C LEU A 275 -3.03 5.85 -13.77
N MET A 276 -2.01 6.02 -12.91
CA MET A 276 -1.61 4.97 -11.95
C MET A 276 -2.71 4.64 -10.95
N GLY A 277 -3.38 5.63 -10.40
CA GLY A 277 -4.50 5.43 -9.48
C GLY A 277 -5.71 4.77 -10.16
N MET A 278 -6.08 5.25 -11.35
CA MET A 278 -7.20 4.69 -12.12
C MET A 278 -6.93 3.25 -12.57
N GLY A 279 -5.73 2.98 -13.09
CA GLY A 279 -5.32 1.62 -13.45
C GLY A 279 -5.32 0.68 -12.24
N GLY A 280 -4.79 1.14 -11.10
CA GLY A 280 -4.82 0.39 -9.85
C GLY A 280 -6.23 0.06 -9.38
N LEU A 281 -7.15 1.03 -9.48
CA LEU A 281 -8.57 0.88 -9.13
C LEU A 281 -9.26 -0.16 -10.04
N THR A 282 -9.16 0.03 -11.34
CA THR A 282 -9.80 -0.86 -12.33
C THR A 282 -9.20 -2.27 -12.28
N GLY A 283 -7.88 -2.39 -12.14
CA GLY A 283 -7.20 -3.68 -12.02
C GLY A 283 -7.60 -4.43 -10.75
N GLY A 284 -7.67 -3.73 -9.62
CA GLY A 284 -8.14 -4.31 -8.36
C GLY A 284 -9.56 -4.85 -8.48
N PHE A 285 -10.46 -4.09 -9.11
CA PHE A 285 -11.83 -4.52 -9.38
C PHE A 285 -11.90 -5.77 -10.27
N LEU A 286 -11.10 -5.81 -11.34
CA LEU A 286 -11.07 -6.92 -12.28
C LEU A 286 -10.37 -8.18 -11.75
N SER A 287 -9.58 -8.07 -10.68
CA SER A 287 -8.72 -9.14 -10.17
C SER A 287 -9.47 -10.45 -9.87
N GLY A 288 -10.71 -10.35 -9.35
CA GLY A 288 -11.55 -11.51 -9.05
C GLY A 288 -11.96 -12.30 -10.30
N TRP A 289 -12.36 -11.62 -11.38
CA TRP A 289 -12.69 -12.27 -12.65
C TRP A 289 -11.47 -12.89 -13.30
N VAL A 290 -10.34 -12.20 -13.27
CA VAL A 290 -9.06 -12.73 -13.78
C VAL A 290 -8.64 -13.99 -12.99
N ALA A 291 -8.80 -13.97 -11.65
CA ALA A 291 -8.53 -15.12 -10.79
C ALA A 291 -9.42 -16.33 -11.13
N ASN A 292 -10.72 -16.09 -11.37
CA ASN A 292 -11.67 -17.14 -11.69
C ASN A 292 -11.46 -17.72 -13.10
N GLY A 293 -11.11 -16.89 -14.09
CA GLY A 293 -10.92 -17.33 -15.46
C GLY A 293 -9.58 -18.05 -15.72
N LEU A 294 -8.48 -17.51 -15.18
CA LEU A 294 -7.13 -18.02 -15.44
C LEU A 294 -6.58 -18.88 -14.29
N GLY A 295 -7.18 -18.79 -13.11
CA GLY A 295 -6.61 -19.27 -11.85
C GLY A 295 -5.53 -18.31 -11.31
N VAL A 296 -5.46 -18.22 -9.98
CA VAL A 296 -4.61 -17.22 -9.29
C VAL A 296 -3.14 -17.29 -9.72
N ARG A 297 -2.57 -18.50 -9.86
CA ARG A 297 -1.15 -18.67 -10.21
C ARG A 297 -0.83 -18.20 -11.63
N ARG A 298 -1.66 -18.58 -12.63
CA ARG A 298 -1.45 -18.13 -14.02
C ARG A 298 -1.65 -16.65 -14.17
N ALA A 299 -2.64 -16.09 -13.50
CA ALA A 299 -2.89 -14.65 -13.45
C ALA A 299 -1.71 -13.89 -12.84
N MET A 300 -1.09 -14.40 -11.76
CA MET A 300 0.11 -13.80 -11.17
C MET A 300 1.30 -13.85 -12.13
N LEU A 301 1.53 -14.96 -12.84
CA LEU A 301 2.58 -15.05 -13.86
C LEU A 301 2.36 -14.03 -14.97
N LEU A 302 1.12 -13.86 -15.42
CA LEU A 302 0.76 -12.84 -16.41
C LEU A 302 1.06 -11.42 -15.87
N CYS A 303 0.75 -11.14 -14.61
CA CYS A 303 1.07 -9.85 -14.01
C CYS A 303 2.59 -9.59 -13.93
N PHE A 304 3.38 -10.56 -13.47
CA PHE A 304 4.83 -10.41 -13.41
C PHE A 304 5.46 -10.22 -14.79
N GLY A 305 5.11 -11.09 -15.76
CA GLY A 305 5.61 -10.98 -17.14
C GLY A 305 5.15 -9.71 -17.83
N GLY A 306 3.86 -9.36 -17.67
CA GLY A 306 3.26 -8.15 -18.22
C GLY A 306 3.88 -6.88 -17.66
N CYS A 307 4.07 -6.78 -16.34
CA CYS A 307 4.73 -5.64 -15.70
C CYS A 307 6.17 -5.46 -16.18
N PHE A 308 6.93 -6.55 -16.32
CA PHE A 308 8.30 -6.46 -16.86
C PHE A 308 8.32 -5.99 -18.31
N THR A 309 7.50 -6.59 -19.18
CA THR A 309 7.41 -6.21 -20.61
C THR A 309 7.01 -4.74 -20.75
N LEU A 310 5.99 -4.31 -20.01
CA LEU A 310 5.53 -2.91 -20.02
C LEU A 310 6.60 -1.96 -19.47
N ALA A 311 7.38 -2.37 -18.44
CA ALA A 311 8.51 -1.57 -17.95
C ALA A 311 9.60 -1.41 -19.01
N VAL A 312 9.94 -2.48 -19.77
CA VAL A 312 10.90 -2.39 -20.89
C VAL A 312 10.38 -1.42 -21.95
N LEU A 313 9.12 -1.56 -22.37
CA LEU A 313 8.50 -0.67 -23.36
C LEU A 313 8.45 0.77 -22.85
N LEU A 314 8.13 0.98 -21.58
CA LEU A 314 8.01 2.32 -20.99
C LEU A 314 9.37 3.02 -20.90
N PHE A 315 10.37 2.37 -20.31
CA PHE A 315 11.64 3.02 -19.98
C PHE A 315 12.69 2.98 -21.12
N LYS A 316 12.49 2.14 -22.13
CA LYS A 316 13.37 2.08 -23.33
C LYS A 316 12.70 2.57 -24.60
N GLY A 317 11.36 2.45 -24.70
CA GLY A 317 10.61 2.75 -25.91
C GLY A 317 10.17 4.20 -26.06
N HIS A 318 10.20 4.99 -25.00
CA HIS A 318 9.66 6.35 -25.01
C HIS A 318 10.73 7.41 -24.71
N GLY A 319 10.96 8.31 -25.66
CA GLY A 319 11.79 9.52 -25.52
C GLY A 319 11.01 10.78 -25.21
N ALA A 320 9.66 10.73 -25.19
CA ALA A 320 8.77 11.87 -24.94
C ALA A 320 7.50 11.42 -24.22
N PHE A 321 6.83 12.36 -23.55
CA PHE A 321 5.53 12.11 -22.91
C PHE A 321 4.40 12.24 -23.93
N THR A 322 3.96 11.12 -24.47
CA THR A 322 2.97 11.02 -25.54
C THR A 322 1.73 10.23 -25.11
N ALA A 323 0.69 10.18 -25.95
CA ALA A 323 -0.47 9.33 -25.72
C ALA A 323 -0.10 7.85 -25.54
N LEU A 324 0.93 7.38 -26.27
CA LEU A 324 1.42 6.01 -26.14
C LEU A 324 2.11 5.77 -24.78
N THR A 325 2.88 6.75 -24.28
CA THR A 325 3.45 6.71 -22.94
C THR A 325 2.35 6.63 -21.87
N MET A 326 1.30 7.45 -22.02
CA MET A 326 0.13 7.44 -21.11
C MET A 326 -0.60 6.10 -21.12
N ALA A 327 -0.84 5.53 -22.31
CA ALA A 327 -1.48 4.22 -22.45
C ALA A 327 -0.65 3.12 -21.79
N ASN A 328 0.68 3.12 -21.98
CA ASN A 328 1.58 2.16 -21.34
C ASN A 328 1.53 2.27 -19.81
N ILE A 329 1.56 3.50 -19.27
CA ILE A 329 1.42 3.75 -17.82
C ILE A 329 0.08 3.18 -17.30
N ALA A 330 -1.03 3.44 -17.99
CA ALA A 330 -2.36 2.99 -17.59
C ALA A 330 -2.47 1.45 -17.59
N VAL A 331 -1.94 0.78 -18.63
CA VAL A 331 -1.96 -0.70 -18.72
C VAL A 331 -1.04 -1.31 -17.66
N MET A 332 0.12 -0.73 -17.39
CA MET A 332 1.01 -1.19 -16.32
C MET A 332 0.34 -1.05 -14.94
N ALA A 333 -0.33 0.06 -14.70
CA ALA A 333 -1.09 0.28 -13.47
C ALA A 333 -2.26 -0.71 -13.31
N LEU A 334 -2.93 -1.06 -14.41
CA LEU A 334 -3.95 -2.11 -14.44
C LEU A 334 -3.36 -3.46 -13.97
N MET A 335 -2.19 -3.86 -14.48
CA MET A 335 -1.49 -5.08 -14.05
C MET A 335 -1.11 -5.01 -12.57
N PHE A 336 -0.68 -3.86 -12.06
CA PHE A 336 -0.43 -3.67 -10.63
C PHE A 336 -1.70 -3.86 -9.80
N GLY A 337 -2.82 -3.26 -10.21
CA GLY A 337 -4.10 -3.42 -9.52
C GLY A 337 -4.55 -4.89 -9.47
N ILE A 338 -4.51 -5.59 -10.61
CA ILE A 338 -4.83 -7.03 -10.68
C ILE A 338 -3.93 -7.82 -9.72
N SER A 339 -2.62 -7.58 -9.74
CA SER A 339 -1.66 -8.30 -8.90
C SER A 339 -1.93 -8.12 -7.41
N GLN A 340 -2.30 -6.91 -6.96
CA GLN A 340 -2.60 -6.65 -5.55
C GLN A 340 -3.86 -7.42 -5.08
N GLY A 341 -4.90 -7.48 -5.91
CA GLY A 341 -6.07 -8.28 -5.63
C GLY A 341 -5.75 -9.78 -5.57
N LEU A 342 -4.95 -10.29 -6.51
CA LEU A 342 -4.51 -11.69 -6.53
C LEU A 342 -3.65 -12.05 -5.31
N LEU A 343 -2.72 -11.18 -4.91
CA LEU A 343 -1.85 -11.40 -3.75
C LEU A 343 -2.62 -11.43 -2.44
N SER A 344 -3.66 -10.61 -2.33
CA SER A 344 -4.56 -10.59 -1.17
C SER A 344 -5.32 -11.91 -0.98
N VAL A 345 -5.50 -12.69 -2.05
CA VAL A 345 -6.08 -14.04 -2.02
C VAL A 345 -4.99 -15.11 -1.87
N TYR A 346 -3.92 -15.01 -2.64
CA TYR A 346 -2.88 -16.05 -2.74
C TYR A 346 -2.10 -16.23 -1.44
N ILE A 347 -1.63 -15.14 -0.83
CA ILE A 347 -0.76 -15.21 0.35
C ILE A 347 -1.47 -15.84 1.56
N PRO A 348 -2.70 -15.42 1.94
CA PRO A 348 -3.41 -16.08 3.04
C PRO A 348 -3.65 -17.58 2.85
N LEU A 349 -3.84 -18.03 1.60
CA LEU A 349 -4.06 -19.44 1.28
C LEU A 349 -2.81 -20.33 1.45
N LEU A 350 -1.64 -19.74 1.67
CA LEU A 350 -0.43 -20.49 2.00
C LEU A 350 -0.41 -20.98 3.46
N PHE A 351 -1.34 -20.50 4.30
CA PHE A 351 -1.31 -20.71 5.74
C PHE A 351 -2.64 -21.27 6.27
N PRO A 352 -2.61 -22.17 7.28
CA PRO A 352 -3.80 -22.65 7.96
C PRO A 352 -4.47 -21.51 8.76
N VAL A 353 -5.78 -21.66 8.98
CA VAL A 353 -6.62 -20.63 9.59
C VAL A 353 -6.06 -20.03 10.89
N PRO A 354 -5.54 -20.83 11.86
CA PRO A 354 -5.11 -20.31 13.17
C PRO A 354 -3.96 -19.29 13.09
N ILE A 355 -3.05 -19.42 12.12
CA ILE A 355 -1.87 -18.55 11.97
C ILE A 355 -1.94 -17.64 10.74
N ARG A 356 -3.00 -17.76 9.93
CA ARG A 356 -3.13 -17.10 8.63
C ARG A 356 -2.92 -15.59 8.69
N ALA A 357 -3.56 -14.92 9.65
CA ALA A 357 -3.48 -13.46 9.77
C ALA A 357 -2.05 -13.00 10.10
N THR A 358 -1.42 -13.62 11.10
CA THR A 358 -0.05 -13.30 11.54
C THR A 358 0.96 -13.59 10.43
N ALA A 359 0.87 -14.77 9.79
CA ALA A 359 1.77 -15.16 8.72
C ALA A 359 1.63 -14.26 7.48
N THR A 360 0.41 -13.90 7.08
CA THR A 360 0.15 -12.96 5.99
C THR A 360 0.72 -11.58 6.31
N GLY A 361 0.50 -11.09 7.52
CA GLY A 361 1.03 -9.81 7.98
C GLY A 361 2.56 -9.76 7.95
N LEU A 362 3.23 -10.86 8.35
CA LEU A 362 4.69 -10.98 8.26
C LEU A 362 5.17 -10.92 6.80
N CYS A 363 4.53 -11.67 5.88
CA CYS A 363 4.88 -11.62 4.46
C CYS A 363 4.76 -10.19 3.89
N PHE A 364 3.68 -9.49 4.23
CA PHE A 364 3.43 -8.14 3.74
C PHE A 364 4.42 -7.11 4.29
N ASN A 365 4.76 -7.20 5.57
CA ASN A 365 5.71 -6.26 6.19
C ASN A 365 7.15 -6.52 5.80
N PHE A 366 7.56 -7.80 5.66
CA PHE A 366 8.91 -8.15 5.25
C PHE A 366 9.27 -7.55 3.90
N GLY A 367 8.35 -7.61 2.91
CA GLY A 367 8.53 -7.00 1.58
C GLY A 367 8.77 -5.48 1.62
N ARG A 368 8.20 -4.76 2.60
CA ARG A 368 8.33 -3.30 2.70
C ARG A 368 9.72 -2.81 3.04
N TYR A 369 10.51 -3.55 3.83
CA TYR A 369 11.91 -3.18 4.11
C TYR A 369 12.76 -3.21 2.85
N PHE A 370 12.59 -4.24 2.01
CA PHE A 370 13.28 -4.31 0.73
C PHE A 370 12.78 -3.26 -0.26
N THR A 371 11.50 -2.91 -0.17
CA THR A 371 10.94 -1.80 -0.96
C THR A 371 11.60 -0.47 -0.60
N ALA A 372 11.81 -0.19 0.68
CA ALA A 372 12.52 1.02 1.12
C ALA A 372 13.93 1.09 0.52
N ALA A 373 14.68 -0.02 0.58
CA ALA A 373 16.00 -0.12 -0.01
C ALA A 373 15.98 0.07 -1.53
N ALA A 374 15.07 -0.59 -2.23
CA ALA A 374 14.96 -0.48 -3.69
C ALA A 374 14.61 0.94 -4.13
N VAL A 375 13.64 1.58 -3.47
CA VAL A 375 13.25 2.97 -3.76
C VAL A 375 14.40 3.93 -3.53
N TYR A 376 15.22 3.71 -2.49
CA TYR A 376 16.45 4.46 -2.27
C TYR A 376 17.44 4.29 -3.42
N PHE A 377 17.76 3.03 -3.76
CA PHE A 377 18.78 2.74 -4.77
C PHE A 377 18.35 3.16 -6.18
N VAL A 378 17.06 3.19 -6.52
CA VAL A 378 16.59 3.77 -7.79
C VAL A 378 17.12 5.19 -7.95
N GLY A 379 16.94 6.06 -6.94
CA GLY A 379 17.40 7.44 -7.02
C GLY A 379 18.90 7.60 -6.84
N ALA A 380 19.52 6.82 -5.93
CA ALA A 380 20.96 6.91 -5.66
C ALA A 380 21.83 6.48 -6.85
N LEU A 381 21.35 5.54 -7.68
CA LEU A 381 22.08 5.00 -8.83
C LEU A 381 21.70 5.65 -10.17
N VAL A 382 20.88 6.69 -10.16
CA VAL A 382 20.43 7.38 -11.39
C VAL A 382 21.59 7.81 -12.27
N THR A 383 22.63 8.42 -11.70
CA THR A 383 23.78 8.90 -12.43
C THR A 383 24.66 7.76 -12.96
N THR A 384 24.87 6.73 -12.15
CA THR A 384 25.67 5.56 -12.50
C THR A 384 25.01 4.73 -13.60
N LEU A 385 23.67 4.63 -13.59
CA LEU A 385 22.90 3.86 -14.56
C LEU A 385 22.49 4.67 -15.81
N GLY A 386 22.86 5.96 -15.88
CA GLY A 386 22.59 6.82 -17.02
C GLY A 386 21.15 7.32 -17.11
N GLY A 387 20.52 7.63 -15.97
CA GLY A 387 19.22 8.28 -15.87
C GLY A 387 18.12 7.46 -15.18
N TYR A 388 17.02 8.12 -14.87
CA TYR A 388 15.87 7.52 -14.16
C TYR A 388 15.26 6.33 -14.92
N GLY A 389 15.14 6.39 -16.26
CA GLY A 389 14.57 5.29 -17.03
C GLY A 389 15.39 4.00 -16.92
N ASN A 390 16.72 4.09 -17.02
CA ASN A 390 17.60 2.92 -16.85
C ASN A 390 17.58 2.39 -15.42
N SER A 391 17.54 3.29 -14.43
CA SER A 391 17.44 2.91 -13.03
C SER A 391 16.15 2.15 -12.76
N LEU A 392 15.01 2.68 -13.17
CA LEU A 392 13.70 2.05 -13.03
C LEU A 392 13.62 0.70 -13.76
N LEU A 393 14.18 0.60 -14.97
CA LEU A 393 14.23 -0.66 -15.70
C LEU A 393 15.08 -1.71 -14.96
N THR A 394 16.23 -1.31 -14.41
CA THR A 394 17.09 -2.20 -13.63
C THR A 394 16.35 -2.77 -12.43
N PHE A 395 15.65 -1.93 -11.66
CA PHE A 395 14.85 -2.39 -10.53
C PHE A 395 13.59 -3.15 -10.95
N SER A 396 13.09 -2.98 -12.17
CA SER A 396 11.98 -3.77 -12.72
C SER A 396 12.38 -5.23 -12.99
N MET A 397 13.68 -5.58 -13.01
CA MET A 397 14.15 -6.97 -13.05
C MET A 397 13.61 -7.82 -11.89
N VAL A 398 13.19 -7.19 -10.81
CA VAL A 398 12.53 -7.88 -9.68
C VAL A 398 11.26 -8.62 -10.12
N PHE A 399 10.56 -8.15 -11.16
CA PHE A 399 9.41 -8.87 -11.72
C PHE A 399 9.84 -10.19 -12.38
N VAL A 400 11.00 -10.25 -13.02
CA VAL A 400 11.56 -11.48 -13.58
C VAL A 400 11.91 -12.46 -12.46
N ILE A 401 12.49 -11.96 -11.36
CA ILE A 401 12.77 -12.80 -10.18
C ILE A 401 11.47 -13.37 -9.62
N GLY A 402 10.43 -12.55 -9.45
CA GLY A 402 9.11 -13.00 -8.99
C GLY A 402 8.46 -14.02 -9.94
N PHE A 403 8.56 -13.80 -11.25
CA PHE A 403 8.09 -14.73 -12.28
C PHE A 403 8.80 -16.07 -12.19
N ALA A 404 10.14 -16.07 -12.18
CA ALA A 404 10.96 -17.28 -12.07
C ALA A 404 10.65 -18.03 -10.77
N PHE A 405 10.58 -17.31 -9.65
CA PHE A 405 10.29 -17.90 -8.36
C PHE A 405 8.91 -18.56 -8.34
N LEU A 406 7.88 -17.91 -8.88
CA LEU A 406 6.53 -18.47 -8.97
C LEU A 406 6.44 -19.67 -9.92
N THR A 407 7.29 -19.74 -10.96
CA THR A 407 7.35 -20.91 -11.87
C THR A 407 8.01 -22.11 -11.21
N LEU A 408 9.14 -21.90 -10.51
CA LEU A 408 9.94 -22.95 -9.89
C LEU A 408 9.24 -23.54 -8.64
N PHE A 409 8.56 -22.73 -7.86
CA PHE A 409 7.83 -23.21 -6.70
C PHE A 409 6.49 -23.82 -7.07
N LYS A 410 6.49 -25.13 -7.32
CA LYS A 410 5.27 -25.94 -7.31
C LYS A 410 4.73 -25.95 -5.87
N ARG A 411 3.47 -25.54 -5.69
CA ARG A 411 2.73 -25.69 -4.43
C ARG A 411 2.89 -27.14 -3.97
N SER A 412 3.63 -27.38 -2.92
CA SER A 412 3.53 -28.64 -2.18
C SER A 412 2.08 -28.69 -1.68
N ALA A 413 1.29 -29.53 -2.27
CA ALA A 413 -0.10 -29.74 -1.86
C ALA A 413 -0.04 -30.38 -0.46
N THR A 414 -0.07 -29.54 0.57
CA THR A 414 -0.46 -30.00 1.90
C THR A 414 -1.96 -29.78 1.98
N HIS A 415 -2.66 -30.91 1.93
CA HIS A 415 -4.08 -31.08 2.18
C HIS A 415 -4.53 -30.52 3.52
#